data_32563e3ce3511de458cf797dcc11b95a
#
_entry.id   32563e3ce3511de458cf797dcc11b95a
#
_cell.length_a   1.000
_cell.length_b   1.000
_cell.length_c   1.000
_cell.angle_alpha   90.00
_cell.angle_beta   90.00
_cell.angle_gamma   90.00
#
_symmetry.space_group_name_H-M   'P 1'
#
loop_
_entity.id
_entity.type
_entity.pdbx_description
1 polymer ?
#
loop_
_entity_poly.entity_id
_entity_poly.type
_entity_poly.pdbx_seq_one_letter_code
_entity_poly.pdbx_strand_id
1 'polypeptide(L)'
;MTLNYDMNIPDEALHQFFGGYFHQDWQLDDPTWQDVISRFLSESDPSDSAQVATGIEGLLSNLASDEALCRAVHELGCDYWPGSAAQMRTWLMQLVPELR
;
A
#
# COMPACT_ATOMS: atom_id res chain seq x y z
N MET A 1 9.67 -0.16 25.20
CA MET A 1 9.38 -0.11 24.68
C MET A 1 9.15 -0.21 23.59
N THR A 2 9.24 -0.33 23.25
CA THR A 2 8.90 -0.51 22.36
C THR A 2 8.42 0.03 21.31
N LEU A 3 8.01 0.44 21.18
CA LEU A 3 7.45 1.20 20.33
C LEU A 3 8.20 1.74 19.27
N ASN A 4 9.38 1.77 19.30
CA ASN A 4 10.24 2.41 18.37
C ASN A 4 10.25 1.83 17.03
N TYR A 5 9.86 0.61 16.88
CA TYR A 5 9.84 0.02 15.58
C TYR A 5 8.84 0.65 14.68
N ASP A 6 7.85 1.29 15.22
CA ASP A 6 6.84 1.94 14.42
C ASP A 6 7.38 3.10 13.65
N MET A 7 8.47 3.67 14.09
CA MET A 7 9.01 4.83 13.43
C MET A 7 9.70 4.50 12.13
N ASN A 8 10.04 3.25 11.92
CA ASN A 8 10.72 2.85 10.71
C ASN A 8 9.77 2.48 9.59
N ILE A 9 8.52 2.16 9.93
CA ILE A 9 7.50 1.79 8.96
C ILE A 9 6.28 2.64 9.26
N PRO A 10 5.87 3.52 8.35
CA PRO A 10 4.72 4.40 8.59
C PRO A 10 3.41 3.63 8.45
N ASP A 11 3.10 2.81 9.44
CA ASP A 11 1.90 1.97 9.44
C ASP A 11 0.64 2.76 9.28
N GLU A 12 0.54 3.90 9.93
CA GLU A 12 -0.67 4.70 9.84
C GLU A 12 -0.91 5.19 8.42
N ALA A 13 0.16 5.63 7.75
CA ALA A 13 0.05 6.07 6.37
C ALA A 13 -0.38 4.91 5.47
N LEU A 14 0.15 3.71 5.72
CA LEU A 14 -0.23 2.53 4.95
C LEU A 14 -1.68 2.13 5.21
N HIS A 15 -2.13 2.20 6.48
CA HIS A 15 -3.53 1.92 6.80
C HIS A 15 -4.47 2.90 6.11
N GLN A 16 -4.11 4.16 6.10
CA GLN A 16 -4.95 5.16 5.45
C GLN A 16 -4.97 4.98 3.94
N PHE A 17 -3.84 4.59 3.37
CA PHE A 17 -3.76 4.38 1.93
C PHE A 17 -4.53 3.12 1.53
N PHE A 18 -4.17 1.97 2.08
CA PHE A 18 -4.82 0.72 1.68
C PHE A 18 -6.26 0.65 2.16
N GLY A 19 -6.50 0.97 3.42
CA GLY A 19 -7.83 0.87 3.99
C GLY A 19 -8.78 1.96 3.54
N GLY A 20 -8.25 3.11 3.17
CA GLY A 20 -9.06 4.23 2.72
C GLY A 20 -9.33 4.22 1.22
N TYR A 21 -8.38 3.73 0.43
CA TYR A 21 -8.48 3.79 -1.03
C TYR A 21 -8.69 2.43 -1.69
N PHE A 22 -8.25 1.34 -1.06
CA PHE A 22 -8.40 -0.01 -1.61
C PHE A 22 -9.26 -0.89 -0.71
N HIS A 23 -10.25 -0.30 -0.04
CA HIS A 23 -11.20 -1.04 0.77
C HIS A 23 -12.12 -1.87 -0.12
N GLN A 24 -13.00 -2.68 0.48
CA GLN A 24 -13.77 -3.65 -0.30
C GLN A 24 -14.66 -3.02 -1.37
N ASP A 25 -14.97 -1.75 -1.25
CA ASP A 25 -15.83 -1.05 -2.22
C ASP A 25 -15.04 -0.13 -3.14
N TRP A 26 -13.73 -0.31 -3.24
CA TRP A 26 -12.89 0.64 -3.98
C TRP A 26 -13.30 0.77 -5.45
N GLN A 27 -13.82 -0.30 -6.06
CA GLN A 27 -14.21 -0.26 -7.47
C GLN A 27 -15.49 0.52 -7.72
N LEU A 28 -16.24 0.85 -6.66
CA LEU A 28 -17.40 1.71 -6.82
C LEU A 28 -16.99 3.16 -7.10
N ASP A 29 -15.80 3.54 -6.63
CA ASP A 29 -15.31 4.90 -6.81
C ASP A 29 -14.40 5.05 -8.01
N ASP A 30 -13.58 4.03 -8.28
CA ASP A 30 -12.55 4.11 -9.32
C ASP A 30 -12.55 2.82 -10.13
N PRO A 31 -12.56 2.90 -11.47
CA PRO A 31 -12.63 1.70 -12.31
C PRO A 31 -11.33 0.88 -12.31
N THR A 32 -10.17 1.50 -12.09
CA THR A 32 -8.89 0.79 -12.09
C THR A 32 -8.04 1.25 -10.93
N TRP A 33 -7.03 0.44 -10.58
CA TRP A 33 -6.13 0.83 -9.49
C TRP A 33 -5.31 2.08 -9.87
N GLN A 34 -5.04 2.28 -11.16
CA GLN A 34 -4.34 3.48 -11.61
C GLN A 34 -5.16 4.73 -11.32
N ASP A 35 -6.47 4.65 -11.48
CA ASP A 35 -7.35 5.76 -11.15
C ASP A 35 -7.34 6.04 -9.66
N VAL A 36 -7.27 4.99 -8.83
CA VAL A 36 -7.17 5.16 -7.39
C VAL A 36 -5.91 5.95 -7.04
N ILE A 37 -4.78 5.58 -7.66
CA ILE A 37 -3.51 6.27 -7.40
C ILE A 37 -3.61 7.73 -7.82
N SER A 38 -4.20 8.01 -8.97
CA SER A 38 -4.37 9.40 -9.43
C SER A 38 -5.17 10.21 -8.43
N ARG A 39 -6.25 9.63 -7.91
CA ARG A 39 -7.09 10.31 -6.93
C ARG A 39 -6.33 10.52 -5.62
N PHE A 40 -5.61 9.50 -5.16
CA PHE A 40 -4.82 9.61 -3.94
C PHE A 40 -3.79 10.74 -4.06
N LEU A 41 -3.08 10.80 -5.19
CA LEU A 41 -2.07 11.83 -5.39
C LEU A 41 -2.68 13.22 -5.44
N SER A 42 -3.88 13.35 -5.99
CA SER A 42 -4.54 14.65 -6.06
C SER A 42 -5.06 15.12 -4.71
N GLU A 43 -5.36 14.19 -3.81
CA GLU A 43 -5.94 14.51 -2.50
C GLU A 43 -4.92 14.56 -1.38
N SER A 44 -3.68 14.15 -1.65
CA SER A 44 -2.65 14.02 -0.61
C SER A 44 -1.48 14.96 -0.86
N ASP A 45 -0.75 15.27 0.21
CA ASP A 45 0.49 16.03 0.09
C ASP A 45 1.59 15.13 -0.45
N PRO A 46 2.61 15.69 -1.12
CA PRO A 46 3.75 14.87 -1.57
C PRO A 46 4.43 14.12 -0.44
N SER A 47 4.42 14.66 0.79
CA SER A 47 5.01 13.95 1.92
C SER A 47 4.20 12.72 2.29
N ASP A 48 2.88 12.76 2.12
CA ASP A 48 2.03 11.61 2.41
C ASP A 48 2.29 10.48 1.42
N SER A 49 2.35 10.79 0.13
CA SER A 49 2.61 9.78 -0.87
C SER A 49 4.02 9.21 -0.73
N ALA A 50 4.99 10.03 -0.36
CA ALA A 50 6.34 9.56 -0.13
C ALA A 50 6.39 8.60 1.06
N GLN A 51 5.63 8.87 2.11
CA GLN A 51 5.56 7.98 3.27
C GLN A 51 4.96 6.63 2.90
N VAL A 52 3.94 6.63 2.07
CA VAL A 52 3.35 5.38 1.61
C VAL A 52 4.36 4.60 0.78
N ALA A 53 5.07 5.27 -0.13
CA ALA A 53 6.09 4.62 -0.93
C ALA A 53 7.18 4.00 -0.06
N THR A 54 7.64 4.75 0.95
CA THR A 54 8.66 4.25 1.88
C THR A 54 8.13 3.05 2.66
N GLY A 55 6.87 3.10 3.09
CA GLY A 55 6.28 1.99 3.82
C GLY A 55 6.18 0.74 2.95
N ILE A 56 5.79 0.91 1.70
CA ILE A 56 5.70 -0.22 0.77
C ILE A 56 7.09 -0.83 0.54
N GLU A 57 8.10 0.02 0.37
CA GLU A 57 9.47 -0.47 0.22
C GLU A 57 9.92 -1.26 1.45
N GLY A 58 9.52 -0.80 2.63
CA GLY A 58 9.82 -1.52 3.86
C GLY A 58 9.19 -2.90 3.88
N LEU A 59 7.94 -3.00 3.46
CA LEU A 59 7.27 -4.29 3.37
C LEU A 59 7.98 -5.22 2.39
N LEU A 60 8.34 -4.68 1.22
CA LEU A 60 9.02 -5.47 0.19
C LEU A 60 10.38 -5.97 0.66
N SER A 61 11.09 -5.15 1.43
CA SER A 61 12.41 -5.50 1.92
C SER A 61 12.37 -6.49 3.08
N ASN A 62 11.36 -6.38 3.94
CA ASN A 62 11.30 -7.16 5.17
C ASN A 62 10.55 -8.47 5.04
N LEU A 63 9.69 -8.61 4.03
CA LEU A 63 8.86 -9.79 3.88
C LEU A 63 9.27 -10.54 2.61
N ALA A 64 10.11 -11.55 2.79
CA ALA A 64 10.63 -12.32 1.65
C ALA A 64 9.57 -13.24 1.04
N SER A 65 8.65 -13.71 1.86
CA SER A 65 7.59 -14.61 1.39
C SER A 65 6.46 -13.81 0.76
N ASP A 66 6.04 -14.22 -0.43
CA ASP A 66 4.92 -13.55 -1.10
C ASP A 66 3.63 -13.68 -0.29
N GLU A 67 3.42 -14.82 0.36
CA GLU A 67 2.24 -15.03 1.19
C GLU A 67 2.25 -14.12 2.42
N ALA A 68 3.40 -13.95 3.06
CA ALA A 68 3.51 -13.07 4.19
C ALA A 68 3.26 -11.63 3.78
N LEU A 69 3.75 -11.24 2.61
CA LEU A 69 3.54 -9.90 2.07
C LEU A 69 2.05 -9.66 1.81
N CYS A 70 1.37 -10.61 1.18
CA CYS A 70 -0.06 -10.52 0.92
C CYS A 70 -0.85 -10.37 2.21
N ARG A 71 -0.50 -11.15 3.22
CA ARG A 71 -1.18 -11.10 4.50
C ARG A 71 -1.01 -9.73 5.15
N ALA A 72 0.21 -9.20 5.12
CA ALA A 72 0.48 -7.90 5.71
C ALA A 72 -0.32 -6.79 5.03
N VAL A 73 -0.36 -6.81 3.70
CA VAL A 73 -1.09 -5.80 2.93
C VAL A 73 -2.58 -5.92 3.18
N HIS A 74 -3.09 -7.14 3.25
CA HIS A 74 -4.50 -7.37 3.55
C HIS A 74 -4.85 -6.87 4.95
N GLU A 75 -3.98 -7.09 5.92
CA GLU A 75 -4.21 -6.62 7.29
C GLU A 75 -4.19 -5.10 7.37
N LEU A 76 -3.56 -4.44 6.42
CA LEU A 76 -3.58 -2.99 6.34
C LEU A 76 -4.87 -2.45 5.71
N GLY A 77 -5.78 -3.34 5.34
CA GLY A 77 -7.08 -2.94 4.83
C GLY A 77 -7.24 -3.03 3.32
N CYS A 78 -6.25 -3.57 2.62
CA CYS A 78 -6.30 -3.67 1.17
C CYS A 78 -7.14 -4.86 0.73
N ASP A 79 -8.18 -4.59 -0.06
CA ASP A 79 -9.04 -5.63 -0.61
C ASP A 79 -8.68 -5.96 -2.05
N TYR A 80 -7.80 -5.18 -2.67
CA TYR A 80 -7.40 -5.43 -4.04
C TYR A 80 -6.60 -6.74 -4.14
N TRP A 81 -6.97 -7.57 -5.09
CA TRP A 81 -6.32 -8.84 -5.32
C TRP A 81 -5.94 -8.96 -6.80
N PRO A 82 -4.65 -8.91 -7.14
CA PRO A 82 -4.22 -8.94 -8.54
C PRO A 82 -4.20 -10.33 -9.17
N GLY A 83 -4.49 -11.38 -8.39
CA GLY A 83 -4.59 -12.74 -8.93
C GLY A 83 -3.74 -13.78 -8.23
N SER A 84 -2.61 -13.38 -7.67
CA SER A 84 -1.75 -14.30 -6.94
C SER A 84 -0.84 -13.52 -6.01
N ALA A 85 -0.19 -14.24 -5.09
CA ALA A 85 0.72 -13.61 -4.15
C ALA A 85 1.93 -13.00 -4.88
N ALA A 86 2.44 -13.68 -5.90
CA ALA A 86 3.55 -13.14 -6.68
C ALA A 86 3.14 -11.87 -7.43
N GLN A 87 1.91 -11.83 -7.94
CA GLN A 87 1.40 -10.65 -8.61
C GLN A 87 1.17 -9.50 -7.64
N MET A 88 0.84 -9.80 -6.38
CA MET A 88 0.73 -8.77 -5.35
C MET A 88 2.08 -8.07 -5.16
N ARG A 89 3.16 -8.84 -5.08
CA ARG A 89 4.50 -8.26 -4.95
C ARG A 89 4.83 -7.38 -6.15
N THR A 90 4.53 -7.86 -7.35
CA THR A 90 4.77 -7.10 -8.57
C THR A 90 3.98 -5.79 -8.56
N TRP A 91 2.72 -5.85 -8.14
CA TRP A 91 1.87 -4.67 -8.07
C TRP A 91 2.43 -3.63 -7.09
N LEU A 92 2.86 -4.09 -5.91
CA LEU A 92 3.45 -3.18 -4.93
C LEU A 92 4.71 -2.52 -5.47
N MET A 93 5.51 -3.27 -6.22
CA MET A 93 6.70 -2.69 -6.85
C MET A 93 6.34 -1.64 -7.88
N GLN A 94 5.20 -1.80 -8.55
CA GLN A 94 4.72 -0.81 -9.51
C GLN A 94 4.20 0.44 -8.82
N LEU A 95 3.67 0.31 -7.61
CA LEU A 95 3.13 1.45 -6.88
C LEU A 95 4.21 2.43 -6.44
N VAL A 96 5.37 1.93 -6.06
CA VAL A 96 6.42 2.77 -5.48
C VAL A 96 6.79 3.95 -6.39
N PRO A 97 7.13 3.74 -7.68
CA PRO A 97 7.49 4.88 -8.53
C PRO A 97 6.29 5.80 -8.80
N GLU A 98 5.07 5.27 -8.78
CA GLU A 98 3.89 6.09 -9.01
C GLU A 98 3.63 7.03 -7.83
N LEU A 99 4.01 6.61 -6.62
CA LEU A 99 3.76 7.39 -5.41
C LEU A 99 4.89 8.38 -5.11
N ARG A 100 6.00 8.25 -5.80
CA ARG A 100 7.10 9.19 -5.67
C ARG A 100 7.05 10.24 -6.77
#